data_e4ec3e7e28a9ea4ee1e71bfcbc446d4b
#
_entry.id   e4ec3e7e28a9ea4ee1e71bfcbc446d4b
#
_cell.length_a   1.000
_cell.length_b   1.000
_cell.length_c   1.000
_cell.angle_alpha   90.00
_cell.angle_beta   90.00
_cell.angle_gamma   90.00
#
_symmetry.space_group_name_H-M   'P 1'
#
loop_
_entity.id
_entity.type
_entity.pdbx_description
1 polymer ?
#
loop_
_entity_poly.entity_id
_entity_poly.type
_entity_poly.pdbx_seq_one_letter_code
_entity_poly.pdbx_strand_id
1 'polypeptide(L)'
;MKLIKGGVTAPQGFSAAGLHAGVKAGSSPEKYDLAMILSDRAASAAAVYTRNRVKAAPIYVTMDHLGSGTARGVIVNSGNANACAPDGHEHAEAMCIAAAK
;
A
#
# COMPACT_ATOMS: atom_id res chain seq x y z
N MET A 1 -5.57 9.51 26.60
CA MET A 1 -5.14 8.56 25.55
C MET A 1 -4.59 7.31 26.25
N LYS A 2 -5.01 6.13 25.83
CA LYS A 2 -4.55 4.85 26.38
C LYS A 2 -3.69 4.15 25.33
N LEU A 3 -2.46 3.80 25.67
CA LEU A 3 -1.60 2.98 24.83
C LEU A 3 -2.00 1.52 24.96
N ILE A 4 -2.16 0.82 23.85
CA ILE A 4 -2.44 -0.61 23.79
C ILE A 4 -1.27 -1.34 23.12
N LYS A 5 -1.09 -2.62 23.45
CA LYS A 5 -0.14 -3.48 22.73
C LYS A 5 -0.76 -3.93 21.43
N GLY A 6 0.04 -3.99 20.37
CA GLY A 6 -0.37 -4.48 19.06
C GLY A 6 0.14 -3.59 17.93
N GLY A 7 -0.18 -3.97 16.71
CA GLY A 7 0.15 -3.27 15.47
C GLY A 7 -1.12 -2.87 14.71
N VAL A 8 -1.02 -2.85 13.39
CA VAL A 8 -2.12 -2.45 12.49
C VAL A 8 -3.37 -3.32 12.58
N THR A 9 -3.25 -4.53 13.13
CA THR A 9 -4.37 -5.46 13.35
C THR A 9 -4.95 -5.40 14.77
N ALA A 10 -4.49 -4.48 15.63
CA ALA A 10 -5.05 -4.29 16.97
C ALA A 10 -6.52 -3.84 16.95
N PRO A 11 -6.97 -2.94 16.06
CA PRO A 11 -8.39 -2.66 15.88
C PRO A 11 -9.11 -3.87 15.27
N GLN A 12 -10.34 -4.12 15.73
CA GLN A 12 -11.19 -5.17 15.15
C GLN A 12 -11.54 -4.86 13.69
N GLY A 13 -11.65 -5.91 12.87
CA GLY A 13 -12.04 -5.79 11.47
C GLY A 13 -10.87 -5.48 10.51
N PHE A 14 -9.62 -5.52 11.00
CA PHE A 14 -8.45 -5.39 10.16
C PHE A 14 -7.61 -6.67 10.19
N SER A 15 -7.14 -7.07 9.01
CA SER A 15 -6.17 -8.13 8.81
C SER A 15 -4.97 -7.60 8.03
N ALA A 16 -3.83 -8.22 8.21
CA ALA A 16 -2.61 -7.86 7.48
C ALA A 16 -1.78 -9.10 7.17
N ALA A 17 -1.09 -9.06 6.06
CA ALA A 17 -0.14 -10.07 5.64
C ALA A 17 1.07 -9.41 5.00
N GLY A 18 2.21 -10.09 5.06
CA GLY A 18 3.42 -9.69 4.36
C GLY A 18 4.13 -10.90 3.80
N LEU A 19 4.86 -10.71 2.72
CA LEU A 19 5.63 -11.77 2.07
C LEU A 19 6.87 -11.21 1.35
N HIS A 20 7.76 -12.11 0.99
CA HIS A 20 8.86 -11.79 0.09
C HIS A 20 8.41 -12.00 -1.36
N ALA A 21 8.28 -10.91 -2.11
CA ALA A 21 7.93 -10.94 -3.53
C ALA A 21 9.14 -10.76 -4.46
N GLY A 22 10.33 -10.49 -3.90
CA GLY A 22 11.55 -10.27 -4.67
C GLY A 22 11.58 -8.93 -5.41
N VAL A 23 10.94 -7.91 -4.87
CA VAL A 23 10.89 -6.56 -5.48
C VAL A 23 12.27 -5.99 -5.71
N LYS A 24 13.20 -6.24 -4.79
CA LYS A 24 14.62 -5.91 -4.96
C LYS A 24 15.39 -7.16 -5.34
N ALA A 25 16.01 -7.16 -6.52
CA ALA A 25 16.88 -8.25 -6.97
C ALA A 25 17.99 -8.53 -5.94
N GLY A 26 18.21 -9.82 -5.63
CA GLY A 26 19.23 -10.26 -4.68
C GLY A 26 18.92 -10.00 -3.21
N SER A 27 17.68 -9.57 -2.86
CA SER A 27 17.28 -9.47 -1.45
C SER A 27 17.09 -10.86 -0.83
N SER A 28 17.38 -10.97 0.47
CA SER A 28 17.17 -12.21 1.21
C SER A 28 15.69 -12.60 1.24
N PRO A 29 15.35 -13.90 1.05
CA PRO A 29 13.98 -14.40 1.17
C PRO A 29 13.32 -14.14 2.53
N GLU A 30 14.12 -13.89 3.56
CA GLU A 30 13.64 -13.56 4.90
C GLU A 30 13.14 -12.11 5.03
N LYS A 31 13.46 -11.25 4.05
CA LYS A 31 13.02 -9.85 4.04
C LYS A 31 11.71 -9.71 3.27
N TYR A 32 10.65 -9.45 4.00
CA TYR A 32 9.37 -9.13 3.41
C TYR A 32 9.44 -7.77 2.71
N ASP A 33 8.98 -7.72 1.49
CA ASP A 33 9.01 -6.53 0.63
C ASP A 33 7.65 -6.20 0.00
N LEU A 34 6.64 -7.01 0.30
CA LEU A 34 5.26 -6.76 -0.08
C LEU A 34 4.36 -6.98 1.14
N ALA A 35 3.46 -6.06 1.40
CA ALA A 35 2.50 -6.15 2.49
C ALA A 35 1.12 -5.69 2.05
N MET A 36 0.09 -6.21 2.71
CA MET A 36 -1.29 -5.82 2.49
C MET A 36 -2.02 -5.70 3.82
N ILE A 37 -2.83 -4.66 3.95
CA ILE A 37 -3.73 -4.45 5.08
C ILE A 37 -5.14 -4.39 4.51
N LEU A 38 -6.06 -5.16 5.09
CA LEU A 38 -7.45 -5.22 4.67
C LEU A 38 -8.38 -4.85 5.80
N SER A 39 -9.44 -4.13 5.45
CA SER A 39 -10.63 -3.97 6.28
C SER A 39 -11.70 -4.95 5.82
N ASP A 40 -12.42 -5.59 6.75
CA ASP A 40 -13.53 -6.50 6.45
C ASP A 40 -14.74 -5.80 5.83
N ARG A 41 -14.77 -4.46 5.91
CA ARG A 41 -15.79 -3.59 5.30
C ARG A 41 -15.17 -2.35 4.69
N ALA A 42 -15.93 -1.64 3.83
CA ALA A 42 -15.53 -0.32 3.37
C ALA A 42 -15.34 0.62 4.56
N ALA A 43 -14.19 1.27 4.63
CA ALA A 43 -13.83 2.20 5.69
C ALA A 43 -13.68 3.61 5.12
N SER A 44 -13.99 4.61 5.92
CA SER A 44 -13.64 5.99 5.58
C SER A 44 -12.11 6.12 5.52
N ALA A 45 -11.62 6.72 4.46
CA ALA A 45 -10.19 6.84 4.21
C ALA A 45 -9.82 8.25 3.79
N ALA A 46 -8.70 8.72 4.30
CA ALA A 46 -8.10 10.00 3.93
C ALA A 46 -6.58 9.86 3.90
N ALA A 47 -5.94 10.66 3.07
CA ALA A 47 -4.50 10.66 2.96
C ALA A 47 -3.95 12.07 2.82
N VAL A 48 -2.70 12.23 3.22
CA VAL A 48 -1.90 13.43 2.96
C VAL A 48 -0.72 13.05 2.09
N TYR A 49 -0.34 13.95 1.19
CA TYR A 49 0.65 13.66 0.17
C TYR A 49 1.80 14.66 0.19
N THR A 50 2.94 14.25 -0.32
CA THR A 50 4.08 15.15 -0.51
C THR A 50 3.74 16.30 -1.45
N ARG A 51 4.30 17.48 -1.19
CA ARG A 51 4.24 18.64 -2.09
C ARG A 51 5.33 18.62 -3.16
N ASN A 52 6.21 17.62 -3.17
CA ASN A 52 7.23 17.48 -4.20
C ASN A 52 6.56 17.40 -5.58
N ARG A 53 7.14 18.08 -6.56
CA ARG A 53 6.67 18.04 -7.95
C ARG A 53 6.89 16.65 -8.58
N VAL A 54 7.97 15.97 -8.21
CA VAL A 54 8.26 14.62 -8.65
C VAL A 54 7.69 13.65 -7.62
N LYS A 55 6.53 13.10 -7.92
CA LYS A 55 5.85 12.10 -7.07
C LYS A 55 6.01 10.72 -7.68
N ALA A 56 6.11 9.71 -6.82
CA ALA A 56 6.05 8.31 -7.25
C ALA A 56 4.65 7.98 -7.79
N ALA A 57 4.58 7.13 -8.80
CA ALA A 57 3.33 6.75 -9.46
C ALA A 57 2.25 6.24 -8.50
N PRO A 58 2.55 5.43 -7.46
CA PRO A 58 1.55 4.99 -6.49
C PRO A 58 0.82 6.13 -5.76
N ILE A 59 1.44 7.31 -5.66
CA ILE A 59 0.79 8.47 -5.03
C ILE A 59 -0.39 8.95 -5.89
N TYR A 60 -0.21 9.05 -7.20
CA TYR A 60 -1.28 9.45 -8.11
C TYR A 60 -2.42 8.43 -8.13
N VAL A 61 -2.10 7.14 -8.23
CA VAL A 61 -3.10 6.06 -8.18
C VAL A 61 -3.87 6.09 -6.85
N THR A 62 -3.18 6.30 -5.73
CA THR A 62 -3.83 6.42 -4.42
C THR A 62 -4.76 7.64 -4.36
N MET A 63 -4.35 8.79 -4.91
CA MET A 63 -5.19 9.99 -4.97
C MET A 63 -6.49 9.72 -5.73
N ASP A 64 -6.39 9.06 -6.88
CA ASP A 64 -7.53 8.74 -7.74
C ASP A 64 -8.49 7.76 -7.01
N HIS A 65 -7.96 6.69 -6.43
CA HIS A 65 -8.74 5.68 -5.72
C HIS A 65 -9.41 6.22 -4.45
N LEU A 66 -8.78 7.18 -3.76
CA LEU A 66 -9.35 7.81 -2.56
C LEU A 66 -10.33 8.94 -2.86
N GLY A 67 -10.59 9.24 -4.13
CA GLY A 67 -11.55 10.29 -4.52
C GLY A 67 -12.96 10.10 -3.97
N SER A 68 -13.36 8.86 -3.69
CA SER A 68 -14.64 8.54 -3.04
C SER A 68 -14.63 8.72 -1.51
N GLY A 69 -13.48 8.92 -0.89
CA GLY A 69 -13.32 8.98 0.57
C GLY A 69 -13.44 7.63 1.27
N THR A 70 -13.42 6.52 0.53
CA THR A 70 -13.52 5.17 1.08
C THR A 70 -12.45 4.24 0.52
N ALA A 71 -12.02 3.28 1.33
CA ALA A 71 -11.12 2.20 0.91
C ALA A 71 -11.38 0.92 1.69
N ARG A 72 -10.96 -0.22 1.15
CA ARG A 72 -10.99 -1.52 1.83
C ARG A 72 -9.61 -2.08 2.12
N GLY A 73 -8.59 -1.61 1.44
CA GLY A 73 -7.26 -2.15 1.62
C GLY A 73 -6.16 -1.19 1.22
N VAL A 74 -4.97 -1.50 1.69
CA VAL A 74 -3.72 -0.84 1.31
C VAL A 74 -2.72 -1.92 0.94
N ILE A 75 -2.13 -1.81 -0.25
CA ILE A 75 -1.00 -2.64 -0.65
C ILE A 75 0.26 -1.79 -0.66
N VAL A 76 1.34 -2.33 -0.13
CA VAL A 76 2.60 -1.60 0.07
C VAL A 76 3.75 -2.47 -0.41
N ASN A 77 4.62 -1.92 -1.23
CA ASN A 77 5.89 -2.54 -1.57
C ASN A 77 7.07 -1.74 -1.03
N SER A 78 8.17 -2.42 -0.80
CA SER A 78 9.47 -1.84 -0.48
C SER A 78 10.56 -2.40 -1.40
N GLY A 79 11.75 -1.78 -1.39
CA GLY A 79 12.87 -2.25 -2.20
C GLY A 79 12.97 -1.61 -3.59
N ASN A 80 11.95 -0.87 -4.01
CA ASN A 80 11.96 -0.04 -5.21
C ASN A 80 11.39 1.34 -4.89
N ALA A 81 12.04 2.39 -5.37
CA ALA A 81 11.63 3.77 -5.09
C ALA A 81 10.29 4.16 -5.75
N ASN A 82 9.87 3.48 -6.80
CA ASN A 82 8.64 3.72 -7.57
C ASN A 82 8.54 5.13 -8.19
N ALA A 83 9.57 5.97 -8.01
CA ALA A 83 9.63 7.31 -8.59
C ALA A 83 10.33 7.25 -9.94
N CYS A 84 9.80 7.98 -10.93
CA CYS A 84 10.34 8.03 -12.29
C CYS A 84 10.52 6.64 -12.94
N ALA A 85 9.78 5.66 -12.49
CA ALA A 85 9.79 4.33 -13.09
C ALA A 85 9.06 4.36 -14.44
N PRO A 86 9.61 3.75 -15.49
CA PRO A 86 8.85 3.53 -16.73
C PRO A 86 7.56 2.78 -16.41
N ASP A 87 6.46 3.19 -17.03
CA ASP A 87 5.12 2.57 -16.88
C ASP A 87 4.67 2.42 -15.42
N GLY A 88 5.21 3.26 -14.53
CA GLY A 88 4.98 3.16 -13.08
C GLY A 88 3.50 3.30 -12.69
N HIS A 89 2.73 4.11 -13.42
CA HIS A 89 1.28 4.27 -13.18
C HIS A 89 0.53 2.97 -13.50
N GLU A 90 0.80 2.38 -14.64
CA GLU A 90 0.18 1.11 -15.08
C GLU A 90 0.52 -0.03 -14.11
N HIS A 91 1.77 -0.10 -13.66
CA HIS A 91 2.19 -1.10 -12.67
C HIS A 91 1.51 -0.92 -11.31
N ALA A 92 1.40 0.33 -10.83
CA ALA A 92 0.72 0.62 -9.57
C ALA A 92 -0.77 0.27 -9.64
N GLU A 93 -1.45 0.58 -10.74
CA GLU A 93 -2.84 0.22 -10.98
C GLU A 93 -3.01 -1.31 -11.06
N ALA A 94 -2.13 -2.00 -11.77
CA ALA A 94 -2.15 -3.46 -11.88
C ALA A 94 -2.00 -4.14 -10.51
N MET A 95 -1.16 -3.60 -9.62
CA MET A 95 -1.04 -4.08 -8.25
C MET A 95 -2.36 -3.95 -7.48
N CYS A 96 -3.04 -2.81 -7.60
CA CYS A 96 -4.33 -2.60 -6.96
C CYS A 96 -5.39 -3.57 -7.49
N ILE A 97 -5.45 -3.76 -8.81
CA ILE A 97 -6.37 -4.72 -9.45
C ILE A 97 -6.09 -6.16 -8.98
N ALA A 98 -4.83 -6.55 -8.89
CA ALA A 98 -4.45 -7.87 -8.41
C ALA A 98 -4.83 -8.08 -6.93
N ALA A 99 -4.64 -7.05 -6.11
CA ALA A 99 -4.99 -7.10 -4.69
C ALA A 99 -6.52 -7.13 -4.44
N ALA A 100 -7.32 -6.64 -5.37
CA ALA A 100 -8.78 -6.60 -5.26
C ALA A 100 -9.47 -7.94 -5.63
N LYS A 101 -8.75 -8.90 -6.18
CA LYS A 101 -9.26 -10.25 -6.52
C LYS A 101 -9.25 -11.19 -5.33
#